data_231a2aef46198499b040cff8b843ba7e
#
_entry.id   231a2aef46198499b040cff8b843ba7e
#
_cell.length_a   1.000
_cell.length_b   1.000
_cell.length_c   1.000
_cell.angle_alpha   90.00
_cell.angle_beta   90.00
_cell.angle_gamma   90.00
#
_symmetry.space_group_name_H-M   'P 1'
#
loop_
_entity.id
_entity.type
_entity.pdbx_description
1 polymer ?
#
loop_
_entity_poly.entity_id
_entity_poly.type
_entity_poly.pdbx_seq_one_letter_code
_entity_poly.pdbx_strand_id
1 'polypeptide(L)'
;MTRRQRIIMLVAALVAVVGLADSGYLTVKHLRGDYVRCDSDCSAVLGSKYADVGGVPVAGIGAIAYVGVLTAAILATLGYNKARYAVASMAIPMACISLGLIYVQAFIIHSFCNYCLLSAAACITLAVLVLTEWLLRRRAR
;
A
#
# COMPACT_ATOMS: atom_id res chain seq x y z
N MET A 1 -9.78 23.41 -2.06
CA MET A 1 -9.58 22.14 -2.78
C MET A 1 -10.57 22.04 -3.93
N THR A 2 -10.10 21.75 -5.13
CA THR A 2 -10.98 21.60 -6.30
C THR A 2 -11.77 20.28 -6.22
N ARG A 3 -12.90 20.19 -6.95
CA ARG A 3 -13.68 18.95 -7.04
C ARG A 3 -12.83 17.75 -7.47
N ARG A 4 -11.92 17.95 -8.43
CA ARG A 4 -11.00 16.90 -8.91
C ARG A 4 -10.06 16.39 -7.80
N GLN A 5 -9.48 17.30 -7.03
CA GLN A 5 -8.60 16.92 -5.92
C GLN A 5 -9.34 16.13 -4.83
N ARG A 6 -10.58 16.50 -4.55
CA ARG A 6 -11.43 15.76 -3.61
C ARG A 6 -11.70 14.33 -4.11
N ILE A 7 -12.01 14.18 -5.39
CA ILE A 7 -12.22 12.85 -6.00
C ILE A 7 -10.95 12.01 -5.91
N ILE A 8 -9.78 12.58 -6.20
CA ILE A 8 -8.50 11.87 -6.07
C ILE A 8 -8.28 11.36 -4.64
N MET A 9 -8.56 12.18 -3.63
CA MET A 9 -8.42 11.77 -2.23
C MET A 9 -9.44 10.71 -1.82
N LEU A 10 -10.67 10.77 -2.32
CA LEU A 10 -11.68 9.71 -2.11
C LEU A 10 -11.26 8.39 -2.75
N VAL A 11 -10.73 8.43 -3.97
CA VAL A 11 -10.20 7.24 -4.64
C VAL A 11 -8.99 6.68 -3.87
N ALA A 12 -8.10 7.55 -3.37
CA ALA A 12 -6.99 7.13 -2.53
C ALA A 12 -7.46 6.44 -1.24
N ALA A 13 -8.53 6.95 -0.61
CA ALA A 13 -9.13 6.31 0.56
C ALA A 13 -9.68 4.92 0.23
N LEU A 14 -10.37 4.75 -0.90
CA LEU A 14 -10.88 3.45 -1.35
C LEU A 14 -9.75 2.46 -1.63
N VAL A 15 -8.70 2.90 -2.32
CA VAL A 15 -7.51 2.06 -2.57
C VAL A 15 -6.84 1.65 -1.26
N ALA A 16 -6.75 2.57 -0.29
CA ALA A 16 -6.20 2.27 1.03
C ALA A 16 -7.04 1.23 1.79
N VAL A 17 -8.36 1.24 1.66
CA VAL A 17 -9.24 0.20 2.24
C VAL A 17 -8.95 -1.17 1.63
N VAL A 18 -8.79 -1.25 0.31
CA VAL A 18 -8.45 -2.50 -0.37
C VAL A 18 -7.09 -3.02 0.09
N GLY A 19 -6.08 -2.14 0.12
CA GLY A 19 -4.74 -2.50 0.60
C GLY A 19 -4.72 -2.91 2.07
N LEU A 20 -5.51 -2.25 2.91
CA LEU A 20 -5.67 -2.61 4.33
C LEU A 20 -6.32 -3.98 4.51
N ALA A 21 -7.36 -4.29 3.76
CA ALA A 21 -8.02 -5.59 3.82
C ALA A 21 -7.07 -6.72 3.40
N ASP A 22 -6.32 -6.52 2.32
CA ASP A 22 -5.32 -7.47 1.84
C ASP A 22 -4.17 -7.67 2.84
N SER A 23 -3.55 -6.58 3.28
CA SER A 23 -2.45 -6.63 4.26
C SER A 23 -2.89 -7.18 5.62
N GLY A 24 -4.09 -6.84 6.06
CA GLY A 24 -4.67 -7.35 7.30
C GLY A 24 -4.92 -8.86 7.23
N TYR A 25 -5.45 -9.34 6.11
CA TYR A 25 -5.64 -10.78 5.87
C TYR A 25 -4.31 -11.54 5.93
N LEU A 26 -3.29 -11.05 5.21
CA LEU A 26 -1.97 -11.67 5.21
C LEU A 26 -1.33 -11.68 6.60
N THR A 27 -1.47 -10.59 7.35
CA THR A 27 -0.95 -10.47 8.72
C THR A 27 -1.60 -11.49 9.64
N VAL A 28 -2.92 -11.63 9.62
CA VAL A 28 -3.64 -12.59 10.45
C VAL A 28 -3.25 -14.02 10.10
N LYS A 29 -3.11 -14.34 8.82
CA LYS A 29 -2.69 -15.67 8.36
C LYS A 29 -1.26 -15.98 8.80
N HIS A 30 -0.35 -15.02 8.65
CA HIS A 30 1.04 -15.16 9.08
C HIS A 30 1.15 -15.42 10.60
N LEU A 31 0.43 -14.63 11.42
CA LEU A 31 0.44 -14.76 12.87
C LEU A 31 -0.17 -16.07 13.39
N ARG A 32 -1.13 -16.63 12.65
CA ARG A 32 -1.76 -17.93 12.98
C ARG A 32 -0.95 -19.12 12.50
N GLY A 33 0.09 -18.91 11.69
CA GLY A 33 0.84 -19.98 11.03
C GLY A 33 0.04 -20.74 9.99
N ASP A 34 -1.09 -20.19 9.54
CA ASP A 34 -1.95 -20.78 8.53
C ASP A 34 -1.37 -20.60 7.12
N TYR A 35 -1.56 -21.62 6.28
CA TYR A 35 -1.21 -21.50 4.86
C TYR A 35 -2.17 -20.55 4.14
N VAL A 36 -1.62 -19.60 3.40
CA VAL A 36 -2.40 -18.76 2.50
C VAL A 36 -2.72 -19.57 1.24
N ARG A 37 -4.00 -19.82 1.01
CA ARG A 37 -4.45 -20.45 -0.23
C ARG A 37 -4.39 -19.42 -1.36
N CYS A 38 -3.50 -19.65 -2.30
CA CYS A 38 -3.49 -18.93 -3.58
C CYS A 38 -3.07 -19.88 -4.70
N ASP A 39 -3.42 -19.53 -5.92
CA ASP A 39 -3.06 -20.31 -7.13
C ASP A 39 -1.58 -20.18 -7.52
N SER A 40 -0.80 -19.48 -6.71
CA SER A 40 0.62 -19.22 -6.89
C SER A 40 1.40 -19.55 -5.61
N ASP A 41 2.72 -19.53 -5.66
CA ASP A 41 3.63 -19.91 -4.56
C ASP A 41 3.67 -18.86 -3.42
N CYS A 42 2.51 -18.43 -2.93
CA CYS A 42 2.42 -17.47 -1.81
C CYS A 42 3.15 -17.96 -0.57
N SER A 43 3.13 -19.25 -0.31
CA SER A 43 3.83 -19.84 0.84
C SER A 43 5.34 -19.66 0.76
N ALA A 44 5.92 -19.74 -0.44
CA ALA A 44 7.35 -19.51 -0.65
C ALA A 44 7.74 -18.05 -0.37
N VAL A 45 6.91 -17.10 -0.79
CA VAL A 45 7.13 -15.67 -0.56
C VAL A 45 6.92 -15.30 0.91
N LEU A 46 5.83 -15.74 1.51
CA LEU A 46 5.46 -15.42 2.90
C LEU A 46 6.32 -16.16 3.93
N GLY A 47 6.88 -17.30 3.58
CA GLY A 47 7.85 -18.05 4.42
C GLY A 47 9.30 -17.60 4.24
N SER A 48 9.59 -16.65 3.37
CA SER A 48 10.94 -16.16 3.15
C SER A 48 11.40 -15.20 4.25
N LYS A 49 12.72 -15.06 4.42
CA LYS A 49 13.32 -14.08 5.35
C LYS A 49 12.95 -12.63 5.05
N TYR A 50 12.44 -12.34 3.86
CA TYR A 50 12.00 -11.00 3.41
C TYR A 50 10.55 -10.69 3.82
N ALA A 51 9.80 -11.69 4.29
CA ALA A 51 8.43 -11.49 4.79
C ALA A 51 8.40 -10.90 6.21
N ASP A 52 9.49 -11.01 6.94
CA ASP A 52 9.62 -10.50 8.31
C ASP A 52 10.78 -9.51 8.43
N VAL A 53 10.53 -8.46 9.19
CA VAL A 53 11.55 -7.48 9.58
C VAL A 53 11.62 -7.47 11.11
N GLY A 54 12.70 -8.04 11.68
CA GLY A 54 12.88 -8.07 13.13
C GLY A 54 11.78 -8.83 13.90
N GLY A 55 11.19 -9.87 13.29
CA GLY A 55 10.09 -10.65 13.89
C GLY A 55 8.70 -10.04 13.66
N VAL A 56 8.59 -8.93 12.93
CA VAL A 56 7.31 -8.31 12.57
C VAL A 56 7.01 -8.58 11.09
N PRO A 57 5.84 -9.14 10.75
CA PRO A 57 5.49 -9.38 9.35
C PRO A 57 5.40 -8.07 8.57
N VAL A 58 6.01 -8.02 7.39
CA VAL A 58 5.98 -6.84 6.50
C VAL A 58 4.55 -6.45 6.15
N ALA A 59 3.65 -7.43 5.99
CA ALA A 59 2.23 -7.19 5.79
C ALA A 59 1.59 -6.40 6.95
N GLY A 60 2.00 -6.65 8.20
CA GLY A 60 1.53 -5.91 9.37
C GLY A 60 1.97 -4.44 9.35
N ILE A 61 3.21 -4.18 8.97
CA ILE A 61 3.72 -2.82 8.77
C ILE A 61 2.93 -2.12 7.66
N GLY A 62 2.66 -2.82 6.56
CA GLY A 62 1.82 -2.35 5.46
C GLY A 62 0.40 -2.00 5.90
N ALA A 63 -0.23 -2.84 6.73
CA ALA A 63 -1.56 -2.60 7.26
C ALA A 63 -1.62 -1.30 8.08
N ILE A 64 -0.66 -1.07 8.95
CA ILE A 64 -0.55 0.17 9.75
C ILE A 64 -0.38 1.39 8.82
N ALA A 65 0.45 1.28 7.79
CA ALA A 65 0.66 2.34 6.82
C ALA A 65 -0.64 2.65 6.04
N TYR A 66 -1.41 1.63 5.64
CA TYR A 66 -2.70 1.83 4.97
C TYR A 66 -3.73 2.52 5.89
N VAL A 67 -3.75 2.22 7.18
CA VAL A 67 -4.58 2.96 8.17
C VAL A 67 -4.19 4.43 8.19
N GLY A 68 -2.89 4.72 8.21
CA GLY A 68 -2.38 6.09 8.16
C GLY A 68 -2.78 6.83 6.88
N VAL A 69 -2.62 6.18 5.72
CA VAL A 69 -3.04 6.75 4.42
C VAL A 69 -4.54 6.98 4.38
N LEU A 70 -5.35 6.02 4.84
CA LEU A 70 -6.81 6.13 4.89
C LEU A 70 -7.25 7.32 5.75
N THR A 71 -6.71 7.43 6.96
CA THR A 71 -7.01 8.53 7.88
C THR A 71 -6.61 9.88 7.26
N ALA A 72 -5.41 9.98 6.71
CA ALA A 72 -4.93 11.20 6.08
C ALA A 72 -5.75 11.57 4.83
N ALA A 73 -6.16 10.60 4.01
CA ALA A 73 -6.99 10.82 2.83
C ALA A 73 -8.39 11.35 3.22
N ILE A 74 -9.01 10.79 4.25
CA ILE A 74 -10.29 11.27 4.78
C ILE A 74 -10.15 12.70 5.31
N LEU A 75 -9.13 12.99 6.12
CA LEU A 75 -8.87 14.34 6.63
C LEU A 75 -8.64 15.34 5.49
N ALA A 76 -7.97 14.92 4.42
CA ALA A 76 -7.78 15.76 3.24
C ALA A 76 -9.11 16.11 2.56
N THR A 77 -10.07 15.16 2.48
CA THR A 77 -11.41 15.42 1.92
C THR A 77 -12.24 16.37 2.79
N LEU A 78 -11.98 16.39 4.11
CA LEU A 78 -12.61 17.29 5.07
C LEU A 78 -12.01 18.71 5.04
N GLY A 79 -10.98 18.95 4.23
CA GLY A 79 -10.40 20.28 4.04
C GLY A 79 -9.06 20.53 4.72
N TYR A 80 -8.49 19.55 5.42
CA TYR A 80 -7.17 19.68 6.04
C TYR A 80 -6.06 19.60 4.99
N ASN A 81 -5.58 20.75 4.52
CA ASN A 81 -4.58 20.82 3.46
C ASN A 81 -3.27 20.08 3.77
N LYS A 82 -2.86 20.06 5.04
CA LYS A 82 -1.65 19.34 5.49
C LYS A 82 -1.78 17.82 5.34
N ALA A 83 -2.99 17.28 5.44
CA ALA A 83 -3.24 15.84 5.35
C ALA A 83 -2.86 15.26 3.98
N ARG A 84 -2.92 16.06 2.91
CA ARG A 84 -2.48 15.63 1.57
C ARG A 84 -0.96 15.37 1.52
N TYR A 85 -0.19 16.16 2.24
CA TYR A 85 1.26 15.91 2.35
C TYR A 85 1.53 14.64 3.15
N ALA A 86 0.71 14.35 4.17
CA ALA A 86 0.79 13.09 4.91
C ALA A 86 0.49 11.88 4.01
N VAL A 87 -0.53 11.95 3.14
CA VAL A 87 -0.78 10.91 2.14
C VAL A 87 0.45 10.71 1.24
N ALA A 88 1.04 11.79 0.74
CA ALA A 88 2.22 11.73 -0.11
C ALA A 88 3.44 11.12 0.60
N SER A 89 3.71 11.57 1.83
CA SER A 89 4.85 11.08 2.62
C SER A 89 4.77 9.61 2.98
N MET A 90 3.56 9.03 3.00
CA MET A 90 3.35 7.60 3.22
C MET A 90 3.30 6.81 1.91
N ALA A 91 2.58 7.29 0.90
CA ALA A 91 2.37 6.59 -0.36
C ALA A 91 3.68 6.36 -1.14
N ILE A 92 4.59 7.33 -1.14
CA ILE A 92 5.85 7.23 -1.88
C ILE A 92 6.77 6.14 -1.31
N PRO A 93 7.09 6.12 0.00
CA PRO A 93 7.88 5.03 0.58
C PRO A 93 7.21 3.66 0.42
N MET A 94 5.90 3.58 0.59
CA MET A 94 5.15 2.33 0.39
C MET A 94 5.33 1.80 -1.03
N ALA A 95 5.24 2.66 -2.05
CA ALA A 95 5.47 2.28 -3.44
C ALA A 95 6.92 1.82 -3.67
N CYS A 96 7.91 2.52 -3.12
CA CYS A 96 9.32 2.14 -3.24
C CYS A 96 9.60 0.77 -2.60
N ILE A 97 9.07 0.52 -1.39
CA ILE A 97 9.21 -0.76 -0.71
C ILE A 97 8.51 -1.87 -1.50
N SER A 98 7.32 -1.60 -2.03
CA SER A 98 6.57 -2.57 -2.85
C SER A 98 7.31 -2.94 -4.13
N LEU A 99 7.95 -2.00 -4.80
CA LEU A 99 8.79 -2.28 -5.97
C LEU A 99 10.00 -3.13 -5.58
N GLY A 100 10.63 -2.87 -4.44
CA GLY A 100 11.71 -3.70 -3.91
C GLY A 100 11.25 -5.14 -3.62
N LEU A 101 10.08 -5.31 -3.03
CA LEU A 101 9.50 -6.63 -2.76
C LEU A 101 9.13 -7.38 -4.05
N ILE A 102 8.63 -6.70 -5.07
CA ILE A 102 8.40 -7.29 -6.41
C ILE A 102 9.73 -7.78 -7.00
N TYR A 103 10.78 -6.97 -6.90
CA TYR A 103 12.12 -7.36 -7.35
C TYR A 103 12.60 -8.63 -6.64
N VAL A 104 12.44 -8.71 -5.31
CA VAL A 104 12.80 -9.89 -4.52
C VAL A 104 12.00 -11.12 -4.97
N GLN A 105 10.71 -10.98 -5.21
CA GLN A 105 9.86 -12.06 -5.71
C GLN A 105 10.31 -12.56 -7.09
N ALA A 106 10.63 -11.65 -8.00
CA ALA A 106 10.99 -11.98 -9.37
C ALA A 106 12.40 -12.58 -9.51
N PHE A 107 13.39 -12.02 -8.81
CA PHE A 107 14.80 -12.31 -9.05
C PHE A 107 15.49 -13.11 -7.93
N ILE A 108 14.96 -13.13 -6.74
CA ILE A 108 15.57 -13.82 -5.59
C ILE A 108 14.77 -15.09 -5.23
N ILE A 109 13.45 -14.95 -5.05
CA ILE A 109 12.58 -16.07 -4.66
C ILE A 109 12.13 -16.87 -5.89
N HIS A 110 12.02 -16.23 -7.06
CA HIS A 110 11.49 -16.78 -8.29
C HIS A 110 10.05 -17.31 -8.17
N SER A 111 9.28 -16.71 -7.25
CA SER A 111 7.89 -17.06 -6.98
C SER A 111 7.10 -15.78 -6.73
N PHE A 112 5.84 -15.76 -7.19
CA PHE A 112 4.95 -14.61 -7.03
C PHE A 112 3.81 -14.95 -6.09
N CYS A 113 3.46 -13.97 -5.24
CA CYS A 113 2.30 -14.01 -4.37
C CYS A 113 1.23 -13.05 -4.91
N ASN A 114 0.04 -13.57 -5.25
CA ASN A 114 -1.06 -12.74 -5.77
C ASN A 114 -1.48 -11.63 -4.80
N TYR A 115 -1.55 -11.93 -3.51
CA TYR A 115 -1.88 -10.95 -2.47
C TYR A 115 -0.81 -9.87 -2.34
N CYS A 116 0.47 -10.25 -2.39
CA CYS A 116 1.57 -9.29 -2.36
C CYS A 116 1.57 -8.39 -3.61
N LEU A 117 1.24 -8.95 -4.78
CA LEU A 117 1.11 -8.17 -6.02
C LEU A 117 -0.10 -7.23 -5.97
N LEU A 118 -1.22 -7.65 -5.37
CA LEU A 118 -2.38 -6.79 -5.15
C LEU A 118 -2.04 -5.60 -4.24
N SER A 119 -1.36 -5.85 -3.13
CA SER A 119 -0.88 -4.79 -2.23
C SER A 119 0.09 -3.84 -2.94
N ALA A 120 1.01 -4.39 -3.74
CA ALA A 120 1.95 -3.58 -4.53
C ALA A 120 1.22 -2.70 -5.56
N ALA A 121 0.22 -3.25 -6.25
CA ALA A 121 -0.63 -2.49 -7.16
C ALA A 121 -1.36 -1.35 -6.44
N ALA A 122 -1.88 -1.59 -5.25
CA ALA A 122 -2.50 -0.56 -4.42
C ALA A 122 -1.50 0.55 -4.05
N CYS A 123 -0.29 0.21 -3.62
CA CYS A 123 0.77 1.19 -3.29
C CYS A 123 1.18 2.04 -4.50
N ILE A 124 1.36 1.42 -5.66
CA ILE A 124 1.70 2.11 -6.91
C ILE A 124 0.55 3.04 -7.32
N THR A 125 -0.68 2.58 -7.24
CA THR A 125 -1.86 3.40 -7.54
C THR A 125 -1.94 4.62 -6.61
N LEU A 126 -1.69 4.46 -5.31
CA LEU A 126 -1.62 5.57 -4.36
C LEU A 126 -0.54 6.59 -4.74
N ALA A 127 0.65 6.13 -5.12
CA ALA A 127 1.74 7.00 -5.56
C ALA A 127 1.37 7.78 -6.84
N VAL A 128 0.73 7.13 -7.81
CA VAL A 128 0.26 7.77 -9.04
C VAL A 128 -0.83 8.82 -8.74
N LEU A 129 -1.77 8.53 -7.86
CA LEU A 129 -2.82 9.48 -7.44
C LEU A 129 -2.22 10.72 -6.78
N VAL A 130 -1.26 10.53 -5.88
CA VAL A 130 -0.53 11.63 -5.22
C VAL A 130 0.23 12.47 -6.24
N LEU A 131 0.95 11.84 -7.16
CA LEU A 131 1.68 12.55 -8.21
C LEU A 131 0.73 13.36 -9.12
N THR A 132 -0.39 12.76 -9.49
CA THR A 132 -1.42 13.43 -10.29
C THR A 132 -1.99 14.65 -9.56
N GLU A 133 -2.30 14.52 -8.27
CA GLU A 133 -2.77 15.63 -7.43
C GLU A 133 -1.75 16.77 -7.39
N TRP A 134 -0.48 16.43 -7.21
CA TRP A 134 0.61 17.40 -7.15
C TRP A 134 0.81 18.14 -8.48
N LEU A 135 0.75 17.43 -9.62
CA LEU A 135 0.84 18.03 -10.94
C LEU A 135 -0.33 18.97 -11.23
N LEU A 136 -1.54 18.59 -10.85
CA LEU A 136 -2.73 19.44 -10.99
C LEU A 136 -2.60 20.74 -10.19
N ARG A 137 -2.00 20.67 -8.99
CA ARG A 137 -1.72 21.85 -8.16
C ARG A 137 -0.69 22.77 -8.78
N ARG A 138 0.38 22.22 -9.36
CA ARG A 138 1.40 23.01 -10.07
C ARG A 138 0.82 23.78 -11.26
N ARG A 139 -0.06 23.14 -12.01
CA ARG A 139 -0.73 23.79 -13.17
C ARG A 139 -1.74 24.87 -12.78
N ALA A 140 -2.27 24.80 -11.57
CA ALA A 140 -3.24 25.78 -11.06
C ALA A 140 -2.59 27.00 -10.38
N ARG A 141 -1.27 27.02 -10.22
CA ARG A 141 -0.46 28.16 -9.73
C ARG A 141 0.06 28.98 -10.90
#